data_6fbb9abdb361ea62c783106bd3cf04e8
#
_entry.id   6fbb9abdb361ea62c783106bd3cf04e8
#
_cell.length_a   1.000
_cell.length_b   1.000
_cell.length_c   1.000
_cell.angle_alpha   90.00
_cell.angle_beta   90.00
_cell.angle_gamma   90.00
#
_symmetry.space_group_name_H-M   'P 1'
#
loop_
_entity.id
_entity.type
_entity.pdbx_description
1 polymer ?
#
loop_
_entity_poly.entity_id
_entity_poly.type
_entity_poly.pdbx_seq_one_letter_code
_entity_poly.pdbx_strand_id
1 'polypeptide(L)'
;MIILVVNAGSSSLKYQLIDMKDESVIAKGNCDRIGIDGHLSHKTAAGVKVEEDCAFPTHAEAFERLVKALTTGEGAVISSMDEISAVGHRVVQGAEVFTKTTLVTDEIIDKIDELRELAPVHNHGHALALWACRKVMPNVPQVVVFDTAFHQTIPQKAFMYGFPYEDYEQYHVRKYGFHGTSHRFVTAKLAEVMGKDLKDLKVVSCHLGNGSSITAVQDGKSMDTTMGFTPLDGVLMGTRCGAVDPSAVTYVAGKHGFGVSEMDTYMNKKSGMLGISGNSSDFRDITAAAEAGDKRAILAKDMLVYDIKKDIGAYAAAMNGLDAVIFTGGIGENAPNCREEVCENMEYLG
;
A
#
# COMPACT_ATOMS: atom_id res chain seq x y z
N MET A 1 -7.53 8.94 24.37
CA MET A 1 -6.30 8.19 24.00
C MET A 1 -5.84 8.71 22.67
N ILE A 2 -4.62 9.25 22.63
CA ILE A 2 -4.06 9.82 21.38
C ILE A 2 -3.07 8.83 20.78
N ILE A 3 -3.22 8.52 19.50
CA ILE A 3 -2.35 7.60 18.78
C ILE A 3 -1.66 8.35 17.62
N LEU A 4 -0.34 8.19 17.52
CA LEU A 4 0.43 8.60 16.35
C LEU A 4 0.53 7.44 15.37
N VAL A 5 0.07 7.64 14.14
CA VAL A 5 0.24 6.68 13.05
C VAL A 5 1.35 7.16 12.14
N VAL A 6 2.32 6.30 11.87
CA VAL A 6 3.50 6.60 11.03
C VAL A 6 3.56 5.63 9.85
N ASN A 7 3.71 6.18 8.66
CA ASN A 7 3.94 5.44 7.42
C ASN A 7 5.21 6.00 6.76
N ALA A 8 6.33 5.36 7.01
CA ALA A 8 7.61 5.70 6.42
C ALA A 8 7.76 5.01 5.06
N GLY A 9 8.09 5.78 4.02
CA GLY A 9 8.50 5.28 2.72
C GLY A 9 10.01 5.39 2.54
N SER A 10 10.54 5.05 1.37
CA SER A 10 11.96 5.16 1.06
C SER A 10 12.50 6.60 1.14
N SER A 11 11.67 7.58 0.76
CA SER A 11 12.03 9.01 0.72
C SER A 11 10.94 9.91 1.31
N SER A 12 10.04 9.35 2.12
CA SER A 12 8.95 10.12 2.76
C SER A 12 8.56 9.53 4.09
N LEU A 13 7.99 10.36 4.96
CA LEU A 13 7.41 9.96 6.23
C LEU A 13 6.07 10.66 6.40
N LYS A 14 4.97 9.92 6.26
CA LYS A 14 3.61 10.40 6.47
C LYS A 14 3.14 10.07 7.87
N TYR A 15 2.39 10.98 8.47
CA TYR A 15 1.86 10.76 9.81
C TYR A 15 0.45 11.31 9.99
N GLN A 16 -0.26 10.72 10.95
CA GLN A 16 -1.52 11.23 11.48
C GLN A 16 -1.53 11.08 12.99
N LEU A 17 -2.00 12.13 13.69
CA LEU A 17 -2.29 12.09 15.10
C LEU A 17 -3.81 11.98 15.26
N ILE A 18 -4.28 10.95 15.96
CA ILE A 18 -5.70 10.56 16.01
C ILE A 18 -6.17 10.53 17.47
N ASP A 19 -7.29 11.16 17.78
CA ASP A 19 -8.00 10.93 19.05
C ASP A 19 -8.92 9.71 18.89
N MET A 20 -8.59 8.65 19.64
CA MET A 20 -9.36 7.40 19.63
C MET A 20 -10.68 7.49 20.42
N LYS A 21 -11.05 8.66 20.94
CA LYS A 21 -12.36 8.84 21.54
C LYS A 21 -13.48 8.83 20.49
N ASP A 22 -13.20 9.43 19.34
CA ASP A 22 -14.13 9.57 18.22
C ASP A 22 -13.48 9.27 16.85
N GLU A 23 -12.24 8.76 16.86
CA GLU A 23 -11.42 8.47 15.68
C GLU A 23 -11.12 9.70 14.81
N SER A 24 -11.19 10.90 15.39
CA SER A 24 -10.93 12.15 14.67
C SER A 24 -9.43 12.38 14.47
N VAL A 25 -9.07 12.91 13.29
CA VAL A 25 -7.69 13.29 12.99
C VAL A 25 -7.41 14.67 13.58
N ILE A 26 -6.57 14.76 14.60
CA ILE A 26 -6.13 16.00 15.25
C ILE A 26 -5.18 16.77 14.33
N ALA A 27 -4.23 16.09 13.73
CA ALA A 27 -3.28 16.63 12.75
C ALA A 27 -2.77 15.55 11.82
N LYS A 28 -2.33 15.95 10.62
CA LYS A 28 -1.65 15.09 9.66
C LYS A 28 -0.53 15.84 8.95
N GLY A 29 0.46 15.12 8.48
CA GLY A 29 1.56 15.73 7.75
C GLY A 29 2.38 14.71 6.97
N ASN A 30 3.33 15.25 6.23
CA ASN A 30 4.22 14.52 5.36
C ASN A 30 5.59 15.22 5.33
N CYS A 31 6.64 14.46 5.55
CA CYS A 31 8.02 14.86 5.28
C CYS A 31 8.43 14.16 3.99
N ASP A 32 8.52 14.88 2.89
CA ASP A 32 8.88 14.37 1.58
C ASP A 32 10.33 14.64 1.23
N ARG A 33 10.87 13.94 0.23
CA ARG A 33 12.19 14.15 -0.36
C ARG A 33 13.33 13.93 0.64
N ILE A 34 13.13 12.98 1.56
CA ILE A 34 14.17 12.54 2.51
C ILE A 34 15.39 12.05 1.73
N GLY A 35 16.58 12.51 2.13
CA GLY A 35 17.86 12.21 1.45
C GLY A 35 18.14 13.11 0.23
N ILE A 36 17.30 14.11 -0.04
CA ILE A 36 17.49 15.07 -1.15
C ILE A 36 17.54 16.49 -0.57
N ASP A 37 16.45 17.22 -0.56
CA ASP A 37 16.34 18.61 -0.13
C ASP A 37 15.26 18.85 0.93
N GLY A 38 14.34 17.89 1.10
CA GLY A 38 13.35 17.85 2.15
C GLY A 38 12.23 18.91 2.04
N HIS A 39 10.99 18.48 2.31
CA HIS A 39 9.82 19.36 2.42
C HIS A 39 8.87 18.80 3.47
N LEU A 40 8.44 19.65 4.42
CA LEU A 40 7.39 19.36 5.38
C LEU A 40 6.08 19.99 4.93
N SER A 41 5.03 19.18 4.92
CA SER A 41 3.65 19.68 4.95
C SER A 41 2.97 19.19 6.23
N HIS A 42 2.29 20.09 6.94
CA HIS A 42 1.56 19.79 8.18
C HIS A 42 0.22 20.52 8.18
N LYS A 43 -0.84 19.83 8.57
CA LYS A 43 -2.19 20.39 8.66
C LYS A 43 -2.89 19.91 9.93
N THR A 44 -3.46 20.84 10.69
CA THR A 44 -4.27 20.56 11.88
C THR A 44 -5.75 20.43 11.54
N ALA A 45 -6.54 19.83 12.45
CA ALA A 45 -8.00 19.79 12.35
C ALA A 45 -8.63 21.20 12.32
N ALA A 46 -8.01 22.17 13.00
CA ALA A 46 -8.43 23.57 13.00
C ALA A 46 -8.15 24.30 11.66
N GLY A 47 -7.54 23.62 10.69
CA GLY A 47 -7.26 24.18 9.36
C GLY A 47 -5.93 24.92 9.23
N VAL A 48 -5.12 25.00 10.29
CA VAL A 48 -3.77 25.57 10.21
C VAL A 48 -2.91 24.71 9.30
N LYS A 49 -2.20 25.35 8.36
CA LYS A 49 -1.27 24.69 7.44
C LYS A 49 0.12 25.26 7.66
N VAL A 50 1.10 24.39 7.74
CA VAL A 50 2.53 24.72 7.78
C VAL A 50 3.20 24.00 6.63
N GLU A 51 3.86 24.76 5.78
CA GLU A 51 4.68 24.25 4.66
C GLU A 51 6.09 24.81 4.85
N GLU A 52 7.11 23.95 4.78
CA GLU A 52 8.50 24.34 5.04
C GLU A 52 9.46 23.48 4.23
N ASP A 53 10.33 24.14 3.48
CA ASP A 53 11.50 23.48 2.88
C ASP A 53 12.59 23.34 3.95
N CYS A 54 12.94 22.12 4.28
CA CYS A 54 13.91 21.80 5.31
C CYS A 54 14.61 20.48 5.02
N ALA A 55 15.93 20.46 5.16
CA ALA A 55 16.71 19.28 4.83
C ALA A 55 16.40 18.11 5.79
N PHE A 56 16.13 16.96 5.21
CA PHE A 56 16.03 15.67 5.90
C PHE A 56 17.08 14.71 5.35
N PRO A 57 18.34 14.73 5.86
CA PRO A 57 19.35 13.78 5.42
C PRO A 57 18.93 12.33 5.59
N THR A 58 18.19 12.03 6.68
CA THR A 58 17.69 10.71 6.98
C THR A 58 16.25 10.77 7.55
N HIS A 59 15.65 9.60 7.80
CA HIS A 59 14.35 9.49 8.49
C HIS A 59 14.41 10.02 9.93
N ALA A 60 15.59 10.08 10.56
CA ALA A 60 15.73 10.59 11.92
C ALA A 60 15.40 12.10 11.98
N GLU A 61 15.99 12.91 11.09
CA GLU A 61 15.70 14.34 11.02
C GLU A 61 14.25 14.62 10.59
N ALA A 62 13.71 13.81 9.67
CA ALA A 62 12.30 13.89 9.30
C ALA A 62 11.41 13.63 10.51
N PHE A 63 11.74 12.65 11.35
CA PHE A 63 11.00 12.34 12.57
C PHE A 63 11.13 13.46 13.62
N GLU A 64 12.31 14.00 13.84
CA GLU A 64 12.53 15.16 14.73
C GLU A 64 11.70 16.37 14.27
N ARG A 65 11.61 16.59 12.96
CA ARG A 65 10.81 17.69 12.40
C ARG A 65 9.30 17.45 12.57
N LEU A 66 8.84 16.21 12.41
CA LEU A 66 7.48 15.80 12.74
C LEU A 66 7.14 16.15 14.21
N VAL A 67 8.00 15.76 15.15
CA VAL A 67 7.85 16.07 16.59
C VAL A 67 7.70 17.57 16.81
N LYS A 68 8.58 18.36 16.21
CA LYS A 68 8.56 19.81 16.29
C LYS A 68 7.26 20.39 15.71
N ALA A 69 6.76 19.87 14.59
CA ALA A 69 5.50 20.32 14.00
C ALA A 69 4.28 20.04 14.89
N LEU A 70 4.30 18.94 15.64
CA LEU A 70 3.23 18.58 16.56
C LEU A 70 3.26 19.39 17.88
N THR A 71 4.45 19.82 18.35
CA THR A 71 4.64 20.35 19.69
C THR A 71 4.98 21.83 19.76
N THR A 72 5.39 22.47 18.65
CA THR A 72 5.86 23.87 18.64
C THR A 72 5.35 24.66 17.44
N GLY A 73 5.17 25.99 17.61
CA GLY A 73 4.73 26.89 16.55
C GLY A 73 3.23 26.88 16.32
N GLU A 74 2.78 27.48 15.21
CA GLU A 74 1.36 27.66 14.89
C GLU A 74 0.62 26.34 14.63
N GLY A 75 1.35 25.31 14.21
CA GLY A 75 0.81 23.98 13.95
C GLY A 75 0.74 23.07 15.16
N ALA A 76 1.21 23.50 16.34
CA ALA A 76 1.25 22.68 17.54
C ALA A 76 -0.16 22.26 17.98
N VAL A 77 -0.32 20.96 18.26
CA VAL A 77 -1.60 20.37 18.68
C VAL A 77 -1.48 19.58 19.99
N ILE A 78 -0.27 19.34 20.46
CA ILE A 78 0.07 18.75 21.76
C ILE A 78 1.22 19.55 22.39
N SER A 79 1.32 19.51 23.72
CA SER A 79 2.38 20.23 24.46
C SER A 79 3.65 19.39 24.60
N SER A 80 3.52 18.08 24.61
CA SER A 80 4.62 17.11 24.77
C SER A 80 4.27 15.81 24.06
N MET A 81 5.30 15.08 23.64
CA MET A 81 5.15 13.73 23.09
C MET A 81 4.63 12.71 24.13
N ASP A 82 4.68 13.04 25.41
CA ASP A 82 4.12 12.21 26.50
C ASP A 82 2.58 12.15 26.47
N GLU A 83 1.92 13.04 25.74
CA GLU A 83 0.48 12.95 25.50
C GLU A 83 0.10 11.81 24.55
N ILE A 84 1.06 11.29 23.78
CA ILE A 84 0.86 10.17 22.85
C ILE A 84 0.82 8.86 23.64
N SER A 85 -0.30 8.19 23.57
CA SER A 85 -0.54 6.95 24.31
C SER A 85 0.10 5.72 23.63
N ALA A 86 0.21 5.74 22.30
CA ALA A 86 0.85 4.67 21.51
C ALA A 86 1.22 5.17 20.11
N VAL A 87 2.15 4.45 19.45
CA VAL A 87 2.50 4.68 18.04
C VAL A 87 2.24 3.43 17.22
N GLY A 88 1.55 3.59 16.09
CA GLY A 88 1.36 2.54 15.09
C GLY A 88 2.20 2.81 13.84
N HIS A 89 3.04 1.84 13.45
CA HIS A 89 3.86 1.92 12.25
C HIS A 89 3.40 0.94 11.19
N ARG A 90 3.29 1.39 9.95
CA ARG A 90 3.13 0.51 8.79
C ARG A 90 4.50 0.01 8.34
N VAL A 91 4.59 -1.29 8.09
CA VAL A 91 5.73 -1.97 7.47
C VAL A 91 5.24 -2.73 6.24
N VAL A 92 5.95 -2.62 5.12
CA VAL A 92 5.51 -3.22 3.86
C VAL A 92 5.68 -4.74 3.88
N GLN A 93 6.87 -5.26 4.22
CA GLN A 93 7.17 -6.68 4.13
C GLN A 93 7.41 -7.31 5.51
N GLY A 94 6.57 -8.28 5.88
CA GLY A 94 6.69 -9.06 7.10
C GLY A 94 7.09 -10.51 6.86
N ALA A 95 7.22 -10.93 5.60
CA ALA A 95 7.47 -12.31 5.18
C ALA A 95 6.50 -13.30 5.85
N GLU A 96 6.96 -14.51 6.11
CA GLU A 96 6.22 -15.52 6.89
C GLU A 96 6.48 -15.38 8.41
N VAL A 97 7.34 -14.43 8.80
CA VAL A 97 7.76 -14.17 10.18
C VAL A 97 6.71 -13.38 10.93
N PHE A 98 6.16 -12.35 10.31
CA PHE A 98 5.21 -11.43 10.92
C PHE A 98 3.80 -11.62 10.38
N THR A 99 3.02 -12.44 11.03
CA THR A 99 1.65 -12.81 10.65
C THR A 99 0.56 -12.00 11.34
N LYS A 100 0.94 -11.07 12.24
CA LYS A 100 0.03 -10.23 13.03
C LYS A 100 0.70 -8.93 13.46
N THR A 101 -0.12 -8.00 13.97
CA THR A 101 0.38 -6.80 14.66
C THR A 101 1.32 -7.20 15.78
N THR A 102 2.51 -6.58 15.85
CA THR A 102 3.59 -6.96 16.76
C THR A 102 4.06 -5.74 17.56
N LEU A 103 4.29 -5.94 18.87
CA LEU A 103 4.89 -4.91 19.71
C LEU A 103 6.37 -4.71 19.31
N VAL A 104 6.80 -3.46 19.20
CA VAL A 104 8.16 -3.11 18.80
C VAL A 104 9.13 -3.33 19.96
N THR A 105 10.17 -4.12 19.70
CA THR A 105 11.39 -4.25 20.50
C THR A 105 12.60 -4.01 19.60
N ASP A 106 13.80 -3.93 20.17
CA ASP A 106 15.03 -3.78 19.38
C ASP A 106 15.20 -4.95 18.42
N GLU A 107 14.95 -6.18 18.89
CA GLU A 107 15.05 -7.41 18.09
C GLU A 107 14.02 -7.42 16.94
N ILE A 108 12.83 -6.84 17.15
CA ILE A 108 11.80 -6.74 16.09
C ILE A 108 12.25 -5.76 15.02
N ILE A 109 12.89 -4.64 15.39
CA ILE A 109 13.40 -3.68 14.40
C ILE A 109 14.53 -4.30 13.59
N ASP A 110 15.47 -4.98 14.24
CA ASP A 110 16.56 -5.69 13.57
C ASP A 110 16.02 -6.74 12.59
N LYS A 111 15.00 -7.51 13.02
CA LYS A 111 14.35 -8.50 12.16
C LYS A 111 13.64 -7.90 10.96
N ILE A 112 13.02 -6.73 11.10
CA ILE A 112 12.43 -5.99 9.98
C ILE A 112 13.52 -5.56 9.00
N ASP A 113 14.68 -5.11 9.50
CA ASP A 113 15.80 -4.72 8.64
C ASP A 113 16.43 -5.92 7.91
N GLU A 114 16.53 -7.09 8.54
CA GLU A 114 16.96 -8.32 7.87
C GLU A 114 16.08 -8.68 6.67
N LEU A 115 14.76 -8.44 6.76
CA LEU A 115 13.82 -8.68 5.66
C LEU A 115 13.97 -7.69 4.49
N ARG A 116 14.93 -6.78 4.50
CA ARG A 116 15.24 -5.90 3.35
C ARG A 116 15.64 -6.67 2.10
N GLU A 117 16.09 -7.92 2.18
CA GLU A 117 16.35 -8.74 1.00
C GLU A 117 15.08 -8.96 0.15
N LEU A 118 13.91 -9.07 0.81
CA LEU A 118 12.60 -9.21 0.14
C LEU A 118 11.98 -7.86 -0.23
N ALA A 119 12.36 -6.76 0.42
CA ALA A 119 11.83 -5.43 0.20
C ALA A 119 12.93 -4.35 0.33
N PRO A 120 13.94 -4.34 -0.56
CA PRO A 120 15.14 -3.50 -0.40
C PRO A 120 14.84 -2.01 -0.38
N VAL A 121 13.79 -1.58 -1.07
CA VAL A 121 13.39 -0.16 -1.16
C VAL A 121 12.63 0.32 0.09
N HIS A 122 12.03 -0.59 0.87
CA HIS A 122 11.08 -0.22 1.92
C HIS A 122 11.57 -0.55 3.34
N ASN A 123 11.95 -1.81 3.62
CA ASN A 123 12.15 -2.29 4.99
C ASN A 123 13.28 -1.58 5.72
N HIS A 124 14.37 -1.23 5.03
CA HIS A 124 15.44 -0.46 5.65
C HIS A 124 14.96 0.93 6.12
N GLY A 125 14.19 1.65 5.29
CA GLY A 125 13.59 2.93 5.66
C GLY A 125 12.62 2.81 6.84
N HIS A 126 11.84 1.72 6.90
CA HIS A 126 10.97 1.43 8.04
C HIS A 126 11.76 1.21 9.33
N ALA A 127 12.84 0.44 9.29
CA ALA A 127 13.70 0.19 10.46
C ALA A 127 14.32 1.50 10.96
N LEU A 128 14.82 2.35 10.07
CA LEU A 128 15.36 3.68 10.45
C LEU A 128 14.31 4.57 11.12
N ALA A 129 13.09 4.60 10.59
CA ALA A 129 12.01 5.38 11.20
C ALA A 129 11.57 4.81 12.57
N LEU A 130 11.56 3.49 12.73
CA LEU A 130 11.28 2.82 14.01
C LEU A 130 12.35 3.18 15.04
N TRP A 131 13.64 3.11 14.70
CA TRP A 131 14.74 3.53 15.57
C TRP A 131 14.65 5.00 15.96
N ALA A 132 14.33 5.89 15.00
CA ALA A 132 14.14 7.33 15.27
C ALA A 132 12.99 7.57 16.25
N CYS A 133 11.85 6.92 16.03
CA CYS A 133 10.69 7.01 16.92
C CYS A 133 11.01 6.51 18.34
N ARG A 134 11.68 5.37 18.45
CA ARG A 134 12.05 4.77 19.72
C ARG A 134 13.01 5.63 20.53
N LYS A 135 13.95 6.31 19.86
CA LYS A 135 14.89 7.26 20.48
C LYS A 135 14.17 8.48 21.08
N VAL A 136 13.17 8.99 20.36
CA VAL A 136 12.41 10.20 20.78
C VAL A 136 11.33 9.86 21.81
N MET A 137 10.72 8.70 21.72
CA MET A 137 9.62 8.24 22.59
C MET A 137 9.95 6.86 23.21
N PRO A 138 10.96 6.76 24.08
CA PRO A 138 11.43 5.46 24.59
C PRO A 138 10.41 4.74 25.49
N ASN A 139 9.49 5.47 26.11
CA ASN A 139 8.50 4.93 27.05
C ASN A 139 7.11 4.75 26.42
N VAL A 140 6.90 5.20 25.18
CA VAL A 140 5.60 5.09 24.49
C VAL A 140 5.53 3.74 23.80
N PRO A 141 4.49 2.92 24.04
CA PRO A 141 4.29 1.65 23.34
C PRO A 141 4.20 1.86 21.84
N GLN A 142 4.93 1.06 21.09
CA GLN A 142 4.93 1.10 19.63
C GLN A 142 4.53 -0.26 19.06
N VAL A 143 3.72 -0.27 18.02
CA VAL A 143 3.34 -1.48 17.30
C VAL A 143 3.63 -1.35 15.82
N VAL A 144 3.97 -2.45 15.18
CA VAL A 144 4.09 -2.58 13.72
C VAL A 144 2.94 -3.36 13.15
N VAL A 145 2.43 -2.90 12.01
CA VAL A 145 1.39 -3.56 11.22
C VAL A 145 1.96 -3.81 9.83
N PHE A 146 1.89 -5.05 9.37
CA PHE A 146 2.50 -5.46 8.12
C PHE A 146 1.46 -5.56 7.00
N ASP A 147 1.79 -5.04 5.82
CA ASP A 147 0.92 -5.14 4.64
C ASP A 147 0.66 -6.60 4.26
N THR A 148 1.63 -7.47 4.49
CA THR A 148 1.57 -8.89 4.16
C THR A 148 0.83 -9.74 5.18
N ALA A 149 0.61 -9.24 6.41
CA ALA A 149 0.08 -10.06 7.52
C ALA A 149 -1.33 -10.60 7.27
N PHE A 150 -2.23 -9.81 6.68
CA PHE A 150 -3.58 -10.25 6.34
C PHE A 150 -3.59 -11.40 5.32
N HIS A 151 -2.61 -11.42 4.44
CA HIS A 151 -2.48 -12.40 3.36
C HIS A 151 -1.80 -13.71 3.78
N GLN A 152 -1.37 -13.83 5.04
CA GLN A 152 -0.78 -15.08 5.53
C GLN A 152 -1.78 -16.24 5.62
N THR A 153 -3.07 -15.97 5.46
CA THR A 153 -4.13 -16.99 5.38
C THR A 153 -4.34 -17.56 3.98
N ILE A 154 -3.68 -17.02 2.95
CA ILE A 154 -3.75 -17.53 1.58
C ILE A 154 -3.25 -18.99 1.56
N PRO A 155 -4.04 -19.94 1.02
CA PRO A 155 -3.64 -21.35 1.00
C PRO A 155 -2.47 -21.58 0.05
N GLN A 156 -1.65 -22.60 0.34
CA GLN A 156 -0.42 -22.91 -0.39
C GLN A 156 -0.64 -22.98 -1.90
N LYS A 157 -1.70 -23.62 -2.36
CA LYS A 157 -2.06 -23.73 -3.79
C LYS A 157 -2.27 -22.38 -4.50
N ALA A 158 -2.53 -21.29 -3.75
CA ALA A 158 -2.75 -19.95 -4.28
C ALA A 158 -1.53 -19.04 -4.10
N PHE A 159 -0.68 -19.30 -3.11
CA PHE A 159 0.53 -18.50 -2.92
C PHE A 159 1.78 -19.03 -3.64
N MET A 160 1.81 -20.33 -4.04
CA MET A 160 2.95 -20.91 -4.73
C MET A 160 3.04 -20.44 -6.18
N TYR A 161 4.26 -20.18 -6.63
CA TYR A 161 4.57 -20.02 -8.04
C TYR A 161 4.98 -21.37 -8.65
N GLY A 162 4.88 -21.51 -9.96
CA GLY A 162 5.26 -22.71 -10.70
C GLY A 162 6.78 -22.86 -10.92
N PHE A 163 7.60 -22.34 -9.99
CA PHE A 163 9.04 -22.58 -9.95
C PHE A 163 9.36 -23.94 -9.28
N PRO A 164 10.60 -24.45 -9.37
CA PRO A 164 11.03 -25.56 -8.54
C PRO A 164 10.69 -25.31 -7.06
N TYR A 165 10.22 -26.35 -6.37
CA TYR A 165 9.76 -26.22 -4.98
C TYR A 165 10.86 -25.73 -4.04
N GLU A 166 12.10 -26.06 -4.36
CA GLU A 166 13.31 -25.66 -3.64
C GLU A 166 13.51 -24.14 -3.60
N ASP A 167 13.04 -23.40 -4.61
CA ASP A 167 13.10 -21.92 -4.63
C ASP A 167 12.19 -21.31 -3.53
N TYR A 168 11.08 -21.97 -3.24
CA TYR A 168 10.26 -21.59 -2.10
C TYR A 168 10.96 -21.92 -0.77
N GLU A 169 11.50 -23.14 -0.60
CA GLU A 169 12.14 -23.57 0.64
C GLU A 169 13.40 -22.77 0.97
N GLN A 170 14.21 -22.43 -0.03
CA GLN A 170 15.51 -21.78 0.19
C GLN A 170 15.43 -20.25 0.15
N TYR A 171 14.60 -19.70 -0.74
CA TYR A 171 14.57 -18.27 -1.02
C TYR A 171 13.23 -17.62 -0.66
N HIS A 172 12.29 -18.39 -0.10
CA HIS A 172 10.95 -17.91 0.26
C HIS A 172 10.19 -17.25 -0.90
N VAL A 173 10.39 -17.76 -2.13
CA VAL A 173 9.75 -17.27 -3.34
C VAL A 173 8.31 -17.73 -3.38
N ARG A 174 7.42 -16.84 -2.95
CA ARG A 174 5.97 -17.05 -2.91
C ARG A 174 5.21 -15.73 -3.06
N LYS A 175 3.91 -15.80 -3.32
CA LYS A 175 3.02 -14.65 -3.22
C LYS A 175 2.87 -14.26 -1.74
N TYR A 176 3.18 -12.99 -1.42
CA TYR A 176 2.95 -12.39 -0.10
C TYR A 176 1.69 -11.53 -0.06
N GLY A 177 1.45 -10.76 -1.12
CA GLY A 177 0.37 -9.78 -1.15
C GLY A 177 0.65 -8.55 -0.29
N PHE A 178 -0.02 -7.44 -0.62
CA PHE A 178 0.19 -6.15 0.04
C PHE A 178 -1.14 -5.43 0.23
N HIS A 179 -1.11 -4.22 0.82
CA HIS A 179 -2.30 -3.49 1.27
C HIS A 179 -3.20 -4.29 2.23
N GLY A 180 -2.67 -5.32 2.87
CA GLY A 180 -3.44 -6.21 3.73
C GLY A 180 -4.15 -5.49 4.88
N THR A 181 -3.55 -4.43 5.44
CA THR A 181 -4.19 -3.58 6.46
C THR A 181 -5.45 -2.91 5.90
N SER A 182 -5.40 -2.39 4.67
CA SER A 182 -6.55 -1.78 4.01
C SER A 182 -7.65 -2.82 3.73
N HIS A 183 -7.29 -3.93 3.09
CA HIS A 183 -8.26 -4.99 2.78
C HIS A 183 -8.97 -5.52 4.04
N ARG A 184 -8.21 -5.75 5.11
CA ARG A 184 -8.77 -6.17 6.40
C ARG A 184 -9.75 -5.13 6.97
N PHE A 185 -9.36 -3.87 6.94
CA PHE A 185 -10.18 -2.78 7.50
C PHE A 185 -11.50 -2.61 6.75
N VAL A 186 -11.45 -2.49 5.41
CA VAL A 186 -12.66 -2.22 4.63
C VAL A 186 -13.61 -3.42 4.59
N THR A 187 -13.11 -4.65 4.66
CA THR A 187 -13.97 -5.84 4.76
C THR A 187 -14.65 -5.96 6.11
N ALA A 188 -13.98 -5.59 7.21
CA ALA A 188 -14.60 -5.49 8.52
C ALA A 188 -15.70 -4.41 8.54
N LYS A 189 -15.43 -3.25 7.94
CA LYS A 189 -16.43 -2.17 7.80
C LYS A 189 -17.63 -2.57 6.95
N LEU A 190 -17.42 -3.34 5.87
CA LEU A 190 -18.52 -3.88 5.08
C LEU A 190 -19.44 -4.76 5.94
N ALA A 191 -18.88 -5.66 6.75
CA ALA A 191 -19.66 -6.53 7.63
C ALA A 191 -20.54 -5.72 8.61
N GLU A 192 -19.98 -4.65 9.21
CA GLU A 192 -20.73 -3.72 10.06
C GLU A 192 -21.88 -3.07 9.29
N VAL A 193 -21.62 -2.52 8.09
CA VAL A 193 -22.64 -1.87 7.24
C VAL A 193 -23.74 -2.83 6.80
N MET A 194 -23.37 -4.08 6.46
CA MET A 194 -24.33 -5.11 6.05
C MET A 194 -25.10 -5.74 7.24
N GLY A 195 -24.65 -5.50 8.48
CA GLY A 195 -25.19 -6.17 9.66
C GLY A 195 -25.01 -7.69 9.64
N LYS A 196 -23.93 -8.18 9.01
CA LYS A 196 -23.60 -9.60 8.85
C LYS A 196 -22.27 -9.93 9.51
N ASP A 197 -22.07 -11.19 9.88
CA ASP A 197 -20.74 -11.64 10.32
C ASP A 197 -19.83 -11.78 9.09
N LEU A 198 -18.63 -11.27 9.17
CA LEU A 198 -17.66 -11.33 8.07
C LEU A 198 -17.32 -12.77 7.65
N LYS A 199 -17.45 -13.74 8.57
CA LYS A 199 -17.27 -15.17 8.27
C LYS A 199 -18.31 -15.74 7.30
N ASP A 200 -19.48 -15.09 7.16
CA ASP A 200 -20.57 -15.53 6.31
C ASP A 200 -20.53 -14.83 4.92
N LEU A 201 -19.50 -14.03 4.66
CA LEU A 201 -19.38 -13.22 3.46
C LEU A 201 -18.22 -13.67 2.56
N LYS A 202 -18.48 -13.58 1.26
CA LYS A 202 -17.51 -13.68 0.16
C LYS A 202 -17.35 -12.32 -0.48
N VAL A 203 -16.20 -11.72 -0.32
CA VAL A 203 -15.96 -10.31 -0.68
C VAL A 203 -14.76 -10.20 -1.61
N VAL A 204 -14.88 -9.41 -2.65
CA VAL A 204 -13.73 -8.93 -3.42
C VAL A 204 -13.47 -7.48 -3.04
N SER A 205 -12.29 -7.22 -2.50
CA SER A 205 -11.84 -5.89 -2.07
C SER A 205 -10.85 -5.33 -3.08
N CYS A 206 -11.19 -4.20 -3.72
CA CYS A 206 -10.39 -3.50 -4.70
C CYS A 206 -9.79 -2.25 -4.06
N HIS A 207 -8.51 -2.31 -3.68
CA HIS A 207 -7.73 -1.15 -3.24
C HIS A 207 -7.07 -0.52 -4.47
N LEU A 208 -7.62 0.59 -4.96
CA LEU A 208 -7.22 1.23 -6.21
C LEU A 208 -6.60 2.60 -5.93
N GLY A 209 -5.31 2.72 -6.19
CA GLY A 209 -4.52 3.95 -6.08
C GLY A 209 -3.42 3.98 -7.13
N ASN A 210 -2.34 4.71 -6.89
CA ASN A 210 -1.15 4.63 -7.74
C ASN A 210 -0.49 3.24 -7.66
N GLY A 211 -0.55 2.58 -6.49
CA GLY A 211 -0.44 1.14 -6.34
C GLY A 211 -1.83 0.55 -6.14
N SER A 212 -2.14 -0.58 -6.79
CA SER A 212 -3.47 -1.21 -6.76
C SER A 212 -3.37 -2.69 -6.49
N SER A 213 -4.31 -3.21 -5.70
CA SER A 213 -4.45 -4.64 -5.48
C SER A 213 -5.91 -5.03 -5.30
N ILE A 214 -6.25 -6.24 -5.70
CA ILE A 214 -7.56 -6.84 -5.54
C ILE A 214 -7.39 -8.09 -4.69
N THR A 215 -8.28 -8.30 -3.73
CA THR A 215 -8.15 -9.40 -2.76
C THR A 215 -9.49 -10.13 -2.63
N ALA A 216 -9.43 -11.46 -2.73
CA ALA A 216 -10.53 -12.35 -2.39
C ALA A 216 -10.54 -12.58 -0.87
N VAL A 217 -11.66 -12.29 -0.22
CA VAL A 217 -11.85 -12.50 1.22
C VAL A 217 -13.05 -13.40 1.44
N GLN A 218 -12.81 -14.53 2.08
CA GLN A 218 -13.84 -15.49 2.48
C GLN A 218 -13.65 -15.89 3.94
N ASP A 219 -14.72 -16.03 4.71
CA ASP A 219 -14.68 -16.36 6.13
C ASP A 219 -13.79 -15.39 6.95
N GLY A 220 -13.72 -14.12 6.53
CA GLY A 220 -12.84 -13.11 7.14
C GLY A 220 -11.35 -13.29 6.85
N LYS A 221 -10.97 -14.18 5.94
CA LYS A 221 -9.58 -14.51 5.59
C LYS A 221 -9.26 -14.13 4.15
N SER A 222 -8.06 -13.66 3.90
CA SER A 222 -7.54 -13.51 2.54
C SER A 222 -7.35 -14.90 1.91
N MET A 223 -8.00 -15.13 0.78
CA MET A 223 -7.94 -16.39 0.02
C MET A 223 -7.00 -16.29 -1.17
N ASP A 224 -6.88 -15.11 -1.75
CA ASP A 224 -5.96 -14.76 -2.82
C ASP A 224 -5.85 -13.24 -2.95
N THR A 225 -4.81 -12.77 -3.64
CA THR A 225 -4.61 -11.34 -3.92
C THR A 225 -3.77 -11.16 -5.17
N THR A 226 -3.91 -10.02 -5.85
CA THR A 226 -3.24 -9.77 -7.13
C THR A 226 -1.77 -9.41 -7.00
N MET A 227 -1.38 -8.63 -5.98
CA MET A 227 0.04 -8.39 -5.73
C MET A 227 0.73 -9.68 -5.29
N GLY A 228 1.92 -9.92 -5.81
CA GLY A 228 2.61 -11.20 -5.71
C GLY A 228 3.73 -11.24 -4.68
N PHE A 229 4.91 -11.72 -5.12
CA PHE A 229 6.17 -11.70 -4.38
C PHE A 229 6.55 -10.27 -3.98
N THR A 230 6.33 -9.31 -4.90
CA THR A 230 6.50 -7.88 -4.70
C THR A 230 5.20 -7.14 -5.04
N PRO A 231 5.09 -5.83 -4.72
CA PRO A 231 3.95 -5.01 -5.14
C PRO A 231 3.89 -4.70 -6.64
N LEU A 232 4.72 -5.34 -7.47
CA LEU A 232 4.76 -5.13 -8.93
C LEU A 232 3.66 -5.89 -9.66
N ASP A 233 3.39 -7.13 -9.22
CA ASP A 233 2.44 -8.05 -9.84
C ASP A 233 0.99 -7.60 -9.68
N GLY A 234 0.09 -8.12 -10.50
CA GLY A 234 -1.35 -7.90 -10.44
C GLY A 234 -1.87 -6.98 -11.54
N VAL A 235 -2.80 -6.10 -11.22
CA VAL A 235 -3.42 -5.18 -12.18
C VAL A 235 -2.44 -4.10 -12.66
N LEU A 236 -2.72 -3.52 -13.82
CA LEU A 236 -2.03 -2.33 -14.30
C LEU A 236 -2.08 -1.23 -13.24
N MET A 237 -0.98 -0.52 -13.00
CA MET A 237 -0.88 0.55 -11.99
C MET A 237 -0.36 1.85 -12.61
N GLY A 238 -0.18 2.88 -11.82
CA GLY A 238 0.32 4.18 -12.30
C GLY A 238 1.62 4.08 -13.11
N THR A 239 2.64 3.47 -12.52
CA THR A 239 3.97 3.31 -13.16
C THR A 239 4.42 1.84 -13.26
N ARG A 240 3.70 0.90 -12.64
CA ARG A 240 4.03 -0.53 -12.59
C ARG A 240 3.26 -1.28 -13.67
N CYS A 241 3.94 -2.21 -14.34
CA CYS A 241 3.33 -2.97 -15.44
C CYS A 241 2.20 -3.91 -15.01
N GLY A 242 2.15 -4.33 -13.74
CA GLY A 242 1.29 -5.43 -13.32
C GLY A 242 1.76 -6.78 -13.87
N ALA A 243 0.84 -7.73 -13.99
CA ALA A 243 1.12 -9.07 -14.51
C ALA A 243 1.54 -9.02 -15.99
N VAL A 244 2.68 -9.64 -16.30
CA VAL A 244 3.22 -9.75 -17.65
C VAL A 244 3.76 -11.17 -17.88
N ASP A 245 3.79 -11.62 -19.13
CA ASP A 245 4.46 -12.87 -19.51
C ASP A 245 5.95 -12.78 -19.19
N PRO A 246 6.53 -13.72 -18.40
CA PRO A 246 7.96 -13.75 -18.08
C PRO A 246 8.86 -13.74 -19.33
N SER A 247 8.43 -14.38 -20.42
CA SER A 247 9.17 -14.39 -21.69
C SER A 247 9.17 -13.02 -22.37
N ALA A 248 8.09 -12.23 -22.21
CA ALA A 248 8.07 -10.85 -22.68
C ALA A 248 9.07 -9.98 -21.90
N VAL A 249 9.21 -10.21 -20.59
CA VAL A 249 10.19 -9.50 -19.74
C VAL A 249 11.62 -9.72 -20.25
N THR A 250 12.01 -10.99 -20.45
CA THR A 250 13.35 -11.33 -20.96
C THR A 250 13.60 -10.84 -22.38
N TYR A 251 12.58 -10.90 -23.25
CA TYR A 251 12.66 -10.39 -24.61
C TYR A 251 12.89 -8.88 -24.66
N VAL A 252 12.11 -8.11 -23.89
CA VAL A 252 12.23 -6.64 -23.80
C VAL A 252 13.58 -6.26 -23.21
N ALA A 253 14.02 -6.93 -22.15
CA ALA A 253 15.36 -6.72 -21.56
C ALA A 253 16.45 -6.89 -22.60
N GLY A 254 16.40 -7.97 -23.39
CA GLY A 254 17.35 -8.21 -24.48
C GLY A 254 17.32 -7.14 -25.59
N LYS A 255 16.13 -6.63 -25.95
CA LYS A 255 15.99 -5.57 -26.96
C LYS A 255 16.58 -4.24 -26.54
N HIS A 256 16.45 -3.90 -25.24
CA HIS A 256 17.01 -2.66 -24.69
C HIS A 256 18.44 -2.81 -24.14
N GLY A 257 18.96 -4.03 -24.03
CA GLY A 257 20.25 -4.30 -23.39
C GLY A 257 20.23 -4.10 -21.88
N PHE A 258 19.08 -4.28 -21.24
CA PHE A 258 18.91 -4.08 -19.81
C PHE A 258 19.43 -5.29 -19.01
N GLY A 259 20.18 -5.00 -17.94
CA GLY A 259 20.43 -5.94 -16.86
C GLY A 259 19.22 -6.06 -15.91
N VAL A 260 19.36 -6.90 -14.88
CA VAL A 260 18.27 -7.20 -13.92
C VAL A 260 17.73 -5.93 -13.25
N SER A 261 18.60 -5.07 -12.73
CA SER A 261 18.20 -3.84 -12.03
C SER A 261 17.54 -2.80 -12.93
N GLU A 262 18.01 -2.72 -14.19
CA GLU A 262 17.44 -1.80 -15.17
C GLU A 262 16.06 -2.26 -15.61
N MET A 263 15.88 -3.57 -15.80
CA MET A 263 14.57 -4.15 -16.13
C MET A 263 13.59 -4.01 -14.95
N ASP A 264 14.03 -4.24 -13.71
CA ASP A 264 13.22 -3.98 -12.52
C ASP A 264 12.75 -2.52 -12.47
N THR A 265 13.67 -1.57 -12.67
CA THR A 265 13.33 -0.14 -12.74
C THR A 265 12.35 0.17 -13.87
N TYR A 266 12.51 -0.45 -15.03
CA TYR A 266 11.63 -0.26 -16.18
C TYR A 266 10.20 -0.73 -15.87
N MET A 267 10.04 -1.91 -15.29
CA MET A 267 8.75 -2.47 -14.92
C MET A 267 8.06 -1.68 -13.79
N ASN A 268 8.83 -1.18 -12.82
CA ASN A 268 8.28 -0.49 -11.65
C ASN A 268 8.01 1.01 -11.85
N LYS A 269 8.82 1.71 -12.69
CA LYS A 269 8.80 3.17 -12.75
C LYS A 269 8.52 3.77 -14.14
N LYS A 270 8.60 2.97 -15.21
CA LYS A 270 8.46 3.45 -16.59
C LYS A 270 7.34 2.75 -17.37
N SER A 271 6.62 1.88 -16.73
CA SER A 271 5.53 1.07 -17.28
C SER A 271 4.17 1.55 -16.79
N GLY A 272 3.20 0.69 -16.71
CA GLY A 272 1.87 1.01 -16.21
C GLY A 272 1.11 2.00 -17.08
N MET A 273 0.19 2.72 -16.48
CA MET A 273 -0.58 3.77 -17.17
C MET A 273 0.34 4.84 -17.80
N LEU A 274 1.43 5.20 -17.10
CA LEU A 274 2.45 6.11 -17.64
C LEU A 274 3.06 5.58 -18.94
N GLY A 275 3.47 4.32 -18.96
CA GLY A 275 4.10 3.70 -20.13
C GLY A 275 3.14 3.58 -21.32
N ILE A 276 1.89 3.22 -21.05
CA ILE A 276 0.85 3.09 -22.08
C ILE A 276 0.42 4.47 -22.61
N SER A 277 0.04 5.40 -21.74
CA SER A 277 -0.43 6.75 -22.14
C SER A 277 0.70 7.61 -22.70
N GLY A 278 1.90 7.50 -22.10
CA GLY A 278 3.06 8.31 -22.48
C GLY A 278 3.06 9.72 -21.88
N ASN A 279 2.10 10.07 -21.01
CA ASN A 279 1.98 11.42 -20.46
C ASN A 279 1.89 11.49 -18.92
N SER A 280 1.13 10.62 -18.27
CA SER A 280 0.94 10.68 -16.80
C SER A 280 0.76 9.30 -16.17
N SER A 281 1.09 9.20 -14.89
CA SER A 281 0.76 8.07 -14.01
C SER A 281 -0.46 8.36 -13.13
N ASP A 282 -0.97 9.59 -13.14
CA ASP A 282 -2.13 10.00 -12.34
C ASP A 282 -3.41 9.66 -13.10
N PHE A 283 -4.29 8.89 -12.45
CA PHE A 283 -5.54 8.46 -13.07
C PHE A 283 -6.46 9.62 -13.44
N ARG A 284 -6.38 10.76 -12.75
CA ARG A 284 -7.15 11.97 -13.07
C ARG A 284 -6.73 12.58 -14.40
N ASP A 285 -5.41 12.66 -14.62
CA ASP A 285 -4.86 13.16 -15.89
C ASP A 285 -5.19 12.21 -17.05
N ILE A 286 -5.07 10.89 -16.80
CA ILE A 286 -5.44 9.84 -17.77
C ILE A 286 -6.91 9.96 -18.14
N THR A 287 -7.80 10.12 -17.16
CA THR A 287 -9.24 10.27 -17.41
C THR A 287 -9.53 11.53 -18.22
N ALA A 288 -8.95 12.67 -17.85
CA ALA A 288 -9.13 13.92 -18.58
C ALA A 288 -8.62 13.84 -20.04
N ALA A 289 -7.45 13.20 -20.25
CA ALA A 289 -6.91 12.99 -21.59
C ALA A 289 -7.77 12.01 -22.42
N ALA A 290 -8.31 10.97 -21.81
CA ALA A 290 -9.22 10.03 -22.45
C ALA A 290 -10.54 10.72 -22.88
N GLU A 291 -11.12 11.55 -22.02
CA GLU A 291 -12.29 12.38 -22.33
C GLU A 291 -12.03 13.38 -23.48
N ALA A 292 -10.80 13.87 -23.58
CA ALA A 292 -10.34 14.71 -24.70
C ALA A 292 -10.05 13.92 -26.00
N GLY A 293 -10.19 12.59 -25.98
CA GLY A 293 -10.03 11.73 -27.16
C GLY A 293 -8.61 11.21 -27.40
N ASP A 294 -7.70 11.31 -26.41
CA ASP A 294 -6.36 10.71 -26.53
C ASP A 294 -6.47 9.18 -26.52
N LYS A 295 -6.12 8.56 -27.65
CA LYS A 295 -6.25 7.12 -27.85
C LYS A 295 -5.41 6.27 -26.89
N ARG A 296 -4.22 6.76 -26.49
CA ARG A 296 -3.34 6.03 -25.58
C ARG A 296 -3.84 6.16 -24.13
N ALA A 297 -4.40 7.31 -23.76
CA ALA A 297 -5.02 7.49 -22.46
C ALA A 297 -6.30 6.64 -22.32
N ILE A 298 -7.13 6.57 -23.37
CA ILE A 298 -8.29 5.66 -23.46
C ILE A 298 -7.81 4.21 -23.24
N LEU A 299 -6.81 3.76 -23.99
CA LEU A 299 -6.27 2.41 -23.87
C LEU A 299 -5.75 2.12 -22.44
N ALA A 300 -5.01 3.04 -21.84
CA ALA A 300 -4.47 2.87 -20.50
C ALA A 300 -5.58 2.71 -19.43
N LYS A 301 -6.66 3.51 -19.56
CA LYS A 301 -7.84 3.43 -18.71
C LYS A 301 -8.58 2.11 -18.91
N ASP A 302 -8.84 1.72 -20.17
CA ASP A 302 -9.55 0.49 -20.52
C ASP A 302 -8.80 -0.75 -20.03
N MET A 303 -7.47 -0.77 -20.12
CA MET A 303 -6.63 -1.85 -19.60
C MET A 303 -6.79 -2.00 -18.09
N LEU A 304 -6.76 -0.89 -17.33
CA LEU A 304 -6.96 -0.93 -15.88
C LEU A 304 -8.35 -1.48 -15.52
N VAL A 305 -9.40 -0.95 -16.16
CA VAL A 305 -10.80 -1.39 -15.94
C VAL A 305 -10.94 -2.87 -16.27
N TYR A 306 -10.36 -3.31 -17.38
CA TYR A 306 -10.41 -4.71 -17.81
C TYR A 306 -9.72 -5.65 -16.81
N ASP A 307 -8.52 -5.28 -16.33
CA ASP A 307 -7.79 -6.08 -15.34
C ASP A 307 -8.57 -6.22 -14.05
N ILE A 308 -9.13 -5.11 -13.53
CA ILE A 308 -9.94 -5.13 -12.30
C ILE A 308 -11.16 -6.06 -12.47
N LYS A 309 -11.90 -5.89 -13.56
CA LYS A 309 -13.08 -6.72 -13.88
C LYS A 309 -12.73 -8.20 -13.96
N LYS A 310 -11.66 -8.54 -14.67
CA LYS A 310 -11.15 -9.91 -14.83
C LYS A 310 -10.83 -10.55 -13.48
N ASP A 311 -10.14 -9.81 -12.60
CA ASP A 311 -9.74 -10.33 -11.30
C ASP A 311 -10.91 -10.46 -10.33
N ILE A 312 -11.92 -9.58 -10.38
CA ILE A 312 -13.19 -9.78 -9.65
C ILE A 312 -13.84 -11.09 -10.07
N GLY A 313 -13.93 -11.34 -11.38
CA GLY A 313 -14.50 -12.59 -11.92
C GLY A 313 -13.68 -13.83 -11.51
N ALA A 314 -12.36 -13.77 -11.56
CA ALA A 314 -11.48 -14.85 -11.14
C ALA A 314 -11.65 -15.18 -9.65
N TYR A 315 -11.76 -14.16 -8.80
CA TYR A 315 -11.92 -14.35 -7.36
C TYR A 315 -13.34 -14.79 -6.98
N ALA A 316 -14.37 -14.32 -7.69
CA ALA A 316 -15.72 -14.88 -7.54
C ALA A 316 -15.73 -16.37 -7.86
N ALA A 317 -15.04 -16.82 -8.92
CA ALA A 317 -14.89 -18.24 -9.25
C ALA A 317 -14.10 -19.00 -8.17
N ALA A 318 -12.97 -18.44 -7.68
CA ALA A 318 -12.14 -19.08 -6.66
C ALA A 318 -12.89 -19.30 -5.34
N MET A 319 -13.79 -18.37 -4.97
CA MET A 319 -14.63 -18.43 -3.76
C MET A 319 -15.96 -19.18 -3.97
N ASN A 320 -16.29 -19.57 -5.21
CA ASN A 320 -17.59 -20.12 -5.57
C ASN A 320 -18.75 -19.17 -5.17
N GLY A 321 -18.69 -17.95 -5.67
CA GLY A 321 -19.69 -16.90 -5.45
C GLY A 321 -19.13 -15.61 -4.88
N LEU A 322 -19.98 -14.60 -4.82
CA LEU A 322 -19.65 -13.24 -4.40
C LEU A 322 -20.85 -12.58 -3.72
N ASP A 323 -20.66 -11.99 -2.55
CA ASP A 323 -21.70 -11.23 -1.83
C ASP A 323 -21.54 -9.73 -2.00
N ALA A 324 -20.30 -9.25 -2.16
CA ALA A 324 -20.02 -7.83 -2.30
C ALA A 324 -18.65 -7.55 -2.96
N VAL A 325 -18.59 -6.41 -3.67
CA VAL A 325 -17.35 -5.78 -4.14
C VAL A 325 -17.13 -4.47 -3.38
N ILE A 326 -15.93 -4.25 -2.88
CA ILE A 326 -15.54 -3.01 -2.21
C ILE A 326 -14.54 -2.27 -3.09
N PHE A 327 -14.75 -0.96 -3.25
CA PHE A 327 -13.80 -0.06 -3.86
C PHE A 327 -13.24 0.90 -2.82
N THR A 328 -11.91 0.95 -2.66
CA THR A 328 -11.19 1.84 -1.74
C THR A 328 -9.88 2.32 -2.37
N GLY A 329 -9.14 3.16 -1.63
CA GLY A 329 -7.98 3.84 -2.18
C GLY A 329 -8.37 5.05 -3.04
N GLY A 330 -7.39 5.84 -3.44
CA GLY A 330 -7.64 7.14 -4.07
C GLY A 330 -8.49 7.07 -5.35
N ILE A 331 -8.25 6.09 -6.23
CA ILE A 331 -9.05 5.86 -7.44
C ILE A 331 -10.40 5.23 -7.05
N GLY A 332 -10.37 4.18 -6.20
CA GLY A 332 -11.57 3.46 -5.81
C GLY A 332 -12.63 4.36 -5.14
N GLU A 333 -12.21 5.33 -4.35
CA GLU A 333 -13.12 6.28 -3.67
C GLU A 333 -13.57 7.42 -4.58
N ASN A 334 -12.64 8.02 -5.35
CA ASN A 334 -12.87 9.30 -6.01
C ASN A 334 -13.18 9.21 -7.51
N ALA A 335 -13.16 8.01 -8.11
CA ALA A 335 -13.47 7.81 -9.53
C ALA A 335 -14.75 6.97 -9.72
N PRO A 336 -15.96 7.57 -9.61
CA PRO A 336 -17.22 6.84 -9.78
C PRO A 336 -17.34 6.18 -11.14
N ASN A 337 -16.91 6.85 -12.22
CA ASN A 337 -16.93 6.29 -13.58
C ASN A 337 -16.11 4.98 -13.67
N CYS A 338 -14.94 4.92 -13.02
CA CYS A 338 -14.13 3.71 -13.00
C CYS A 338 -14.89 2.54 -12.34
N ARG A 339 -15.57 2.80 -11.21
CA ARG A 339 -16.40 1.78 -10.54
C ARG A 339 -17.55 1.30 -11.41
N GLU A 340 -18.23 2.23 -12.10
CA GLU A 340 -19.32 1.94 -13.02
C GLU A 340 -18.82 1.06 -14.17
N GLU A 341 -17.78 1.46 -14.87
CA GLU A 341 -17.19 0.72 -15.99
C GLU A 341 -16.68 -0.67 -15.59
N VAL A 342 -16.10 -0.80 -14.39
CA VAL A 342 -15.68 -2.10 -13.83
C VAL A 342 -16.89 -3.02 -13.62
N CYS A 343 -18.02 -2.48 -13.16
CA CYS A 343 -19.22 -3.28 -12.86
C CYS A 343 -20.13 -3.54 -14.07
N GLU A 344 -19.91 -2.89 -15.21
CA GLU A 344 -20.68 -3.14 -16.44
C GLU A 344 -20.59 -4.59 -16.90
N ASN A 345 -21.72 -5.15 -17.37
CA ASN A 345 -21.82 -6.52 -17.91
C ASN A 345 -21.31 -7.60 -16.92
N MET A 346 -21.59 -7.41 -15.63
CA MET A 346 -21.29 -8.39 -14.57
C MET A 346 -22.57 -8.97 -13.91
N GLU A 347 -23.73 -8.86 -14.57
CA GLU A 347 -25.05 -9.33 -14.08
C GLU A 347 -25.07 -10.84 -13.77
N TYR A 348 -24.16 -11.59 -14.37
CA TYR A 348 -23.98 -13.02 -14.08
C TYR A 348 -23.49 -13.33 -12.66
N LEU A 349 -23.05 -12.32 -11.94
CA LEU A 349 -22.67 -12.44 -10.53
C LEU A 349 -23.83 -12.17 -9.55
N GLY A 350 -24.96 -11.68 -10.02
CA GLY A 350 -26.17 -11.39 -9.26
C GLY A 350 -26.54 -9.91 -9.26
#